data_3a4ae9dd1f8a92521c248a3c46b3fffc
#
_entry.id   3a4ae9dd1f8a92521c248a3c46b3fffc
#
_cell.length_a   1.000
_cell.length_b   1.000
_cell.length_c   1.000
_cell.angle_alpha   90.00
_cell.angle_beta   90.00
_cell.angle_gamma   90.00
#
_symmetry.space_group_name_H-M   'P 1'
#
loop_
_entity.id
_entity.type
_entity.pdbx_description
1 polymer ?
#
loop_
_entity_poly.entity_id
_entity_poly.type
_entity_poly.pdbx_seq_one_letter_code
_entity_poly.pdbx_strand_id
1 'polypeptide(L)'
;MTGSTLLKDRIFLLNHIDKIIFNSSWSQKRFFIDIDNKDLLKQKTAVCFQSTSKTKINFNEKKKIISFIGKLNSAKGYDLFGKAMMKILSEFKNWKAVVYGDEPRENISFQHKNLIINGYTKHEKILNFLKKVSISVVCSRWEEPFGRTSLEAASRGSAVIISNRGGLPETTNSAIILKEISSNEIYKEIKKLIRNKEKLLYFQKKNYRNFKFNHEYISDLIDNIRSE
;
A
#
# COMPACT_ATOMS: atom_id res chain seq x y z
N MET A 1 -16.65 6.17 -1.21
CA MET A 1 -17.05 5.62 -2.51
C MET A 1 -16.35 6.43 -3.56
N THR A 2 -15.50 5.81 -4.32
CA THR A 2 -14.86 6.40 -5.47
C THR A 2 -15.86 6.34 -6.60
N GLY A 3 -16.38 7.51 -6.98
CA GLY A 3 -17.24 7.68 -8.12
C GLY A 3 -18.55 6.91 -7.99
N SER A 4 -19.64 7.60 -7.88
CA SER A 4 -20.97 7.05 -8.08
C SER A 4 -21.06 6.57 -9.50
N THR A 5 -20.65 5.39 -9.76
CA THR A 5 -21.04 4.78 -10.99
C THR A 5 -22.43 4.24 -10.77
N LEU A 6 -23.42 5.00 -11.12
CA LEU A 6 -24.77 4.49 -11.28
C LEU A 6 -24.70 3.27 -12.19
N LEU A 7 -25.54 2.28 -11.95
CA LEU A 7 -25.58 1.06 -12.78
C LEU A 7 -25.67 1.39 -14.27
N LYS A 8 -26.51 2.37 -14.63
CA LYS A 8 -26.67 2.86 -16.01
C LYS A 8 -25.35 3.35 -16.62
N ASP A 9 -24.51 4.06 -15.86
CA ASP A 9 -23.24 4.60 -16.36
C ASP A 9 -22.21 3.50 -16.61
N ARG A 10 -22.22 2.48 -15.75
CA ARG A 10 -21.35 1.30 -15.91
C ARG A 10 -21.76 0.46 -17.13
N ILE A 11 -23.06 0.25 -17.32
CA ILE A 11 -23.61 -0.43 -18.51
C ILE A 11 -23.29 0.38 -19.76
N PHE A 12 -23.46 1.69 -19.73
CA PHE A 12 -23.10 2.57 -20.85
C PHE A 12 -21.62 2.39 -21.24
N LEU A 13 -20.70 2.42 -20.26
CA LEU A 13 -19.27 2.20 -20.52
C LEU A 13 -19.02 0.84 -21.17
N LEU A 14 -19.62 -0.23 -20.67
CA LEU A 14 -19.46 -1.58 -21.23
C LEU A 14 -19.94 -1.70 -22.67
N ASN A 15 -20.95 -0.92 -23.05
CA ASN A 15 -21.49 -0.94 -24.40
C ASN A 15 -20.71 -0.10 -25.41
N HIS A 16 -19.97 0.93 -24.94
CA HIS A 16 -19.34 1.93 -25.81
C HIS A 16 -17.81 1.91 -25.79
N ILE A 17 -17.19 1.13 -24.90
CA ILE A 17 -15.73 1.02 -24.80
C ILE A 17 -15.31 -0.41 -25.15
N ASP A 18 -14.25 -0.56 -25.91
CA ASP A 18 -13.74 -1.87 -26.31
C ASP A 18 -13.16 -2.64 -25.13
N LYS A 19 -12.34 -2.00 -24.29
CA LYS A 19 -11.70 -2.64 -23.13
C LYS A 19 -11.57 -1.66 -21.96
N ILE A 20 -11.94 -2.10 -20.76
CA ILE A 20 -11.75 -1.36 -19.51
C ILE A 20 -10.66 -2.05 -18.70
N ILE A 21 -9.60 -1.32 -18.39
CA ILE A 21 -8.47 -1.84 -17.60
C ILE A 21 -8.59 -1.35 -16.14
N PHE A 22 -8.67 -2.29 -15.21
CA PHE A 22 -8.73 -2.02 -13.78
C PHE A 22 -7.35 -2.16 -13.13
N ASN A 23 -7.06 -1.32 -12.15
CA ASN A 23 -5.78 -1.36 -11.41
C ASN A 23 -5.73 -2.43 -10.31
N SER A 24 -6.82 -3.18 -10.08
CA SER A 24 -6.90 -4.32 -9.16
C SER A 24 -8.09 -5.20 -9.48
N SER A 25 -8.03 -6.46 -9.09
CA SER A 25 -9.16 -7.38 -9.16
C SER A 25 -10.31 -6.93 -8.26
N TRP A 26 -9.98 -6.27 -7.12
CA TRP A 26 -10.99 -5.66 -6.26
C TRP A 26 -11.78 -4.57 -6.98
N SER A 27 -11.10 -3.64 -7.67
CA SER A 27 -11.75 -2.56 -8.43
C SER A 27 -12.62 -3.12 -9.55
N GLN A 28 -12.15 -4.16 -10.26
CA GLN A 28 -12.93 -4.86 -11.28
C GLN A 28 -14.20 -5.48 -10.69
N LYS A 29 -14.08 -6.28 -9.61
CA LYS A 29 -15.22 -6.88 -8.92
C LYS A 29 -16.22 -5.83 -8.44
N ARG A 30 -15.72 -4.71 -7.93
CA ARG A 30 -16.55 -3.60 -7.45
C ARG A 30 -17.34 -2.94 -8.58
N PHE A 31 -16.76 -2.82 -9.77
CA PHE A 31 -17.43 -2.30 -10.95
C PHE A 31 -18.60 -3.20 -11.39
N PHE A 32 -18.49 -4.52 -11.22
CA PHE A 32 -19.50 -5.49 -11.63
C PHE A 32 -20.56 -5.79 -10.57
N ILE A 33 -20.58 -5.12 -9.44
CA ILE A 33 -21.68 -5.25 -8.47
C ILE A 33 -22.99 -4.89 -9.20
N ASP A 34 -23.98 -5.74 -9.10
CA ASP A 34 -25.30 -5.64 -9.75
C ASP A 34 -25.28 -5.76 -11.29
N ILE A 35 -24.17 -6.19 -11.90
CA ILE A 35 -24.08 -6.56 -13.30
C ILE A 35 -23.84 -8.06 -13.40
N ASP A 36 -24.89 -8.81 -13.71
CA ASP A 36 -24.81 -10.26 -13.88
C ASP A 36 -24.53 -10.64 -15.34
N ASN A 37 -23.30 -10.36 -15.77
CA ASN A 37 -22.85 -10.78 -17.10
C ASN A 37 -21.36 -11.13 -17.07
N LYS A 38 -21.07 -12.43 -16.85
CA LYS A 38 -19.70 -12.95 -16.75
C LYS A 38 -18.95 -12.92 -18.09
N ASP A 39 -19.64 -12.95 -19.20
CA ASP A 39 -19.02 -12.90 -20.53
C ASP A 39 -18.52 -11.50 -20.83
N LEU A 40 -19.29 -10.46 -20.52
CA LEU A 40 -18.83 -9.08 -20.60
C LEU A 40 -17.61 -8.81 -19.70
N LEU A 41 -17.56 -9.41 -18.51
CA LEU A 41 -16.41 -9.31 -17.62
C LEU A 41 -15.13 -9.81 -18.29
N LYS A 42 -15.18 -10.97 -18.96
CA LYS A 42 -14.02 -11.54 -19.65
C LYS A 42 -13.66 -10.80 -20.92
N GLN A 43 -14.65 -10.48 -21.75
CA GLN A 43 -14.44 -9.87 -23.07
C GLN A 43 -14.05 -8.40 -22.98
N LYS A 44 -14.72 -7.64 -22.10
CA LYS A 44 -14.61 -6.18 -22.03
C LYS A 44 -13.67 -5.65 -20.95
N THR A 45 -13.12 -6.53 -20.09
CA THR A 45 -12.29 -6.02 -19.00
C THR A 45 -11.01 -6.82 -18.79
N ALA A 46 -9.99 -6.11 -18.30
CA ALA A 46 -8.73 -6.71 -17.87
C ALA A 46 -8.27 -6.09 -16.55
N VAL A 47 -7.37 -6.77 -15.84
CA VAL A 47 -6.70 -6.23 -14.67
C VAL A 47 -5.24 -6.00 -15.00
N CYS A 48 -4.81 -4.76 -14.87
CA CYS A 48 -3.41 -4.37 -14.99
C CYS A 48 -3.01 -3.54 -13.78
N PHE A 49 -2.13 -4.08 -12.95
CA PHE A 49 -1.69 -3.44 -11.72
C PHE A 49 -0.85 -2.18 -11.99
N GLN A 50 -0.77 -1.30 -11.00
CA GLN A 50 0.13 -0.15 -11.09
C GLN A 50 1.59 -0.61 -10.95
N SER A 51 2.49 0.14 -11.57
CA SER A 51 3.91 -0.15 -11.57
C SER A 51 4.72 0.81 -10.69
N THR A 52 5.89 0.36 -10.28
CA THR A 52 6.97 1.20 -9.76
C THR A 52 8.32 0.63 -10.13
N SER A 53 9.35 1.46 -10.19
CA SER A 53 10.71 0.99 -10.48
C SER A 53 11.21 0.03 -9.40
N LYS A 54 11.92 -1.02 -9.80
CA LYS A 54 12.70 -1.87 -8.89
C LYS A 54 14.16 -1.41 -8.94
N THR A 55 14.74 -1.13 -7.80
CA THR A 55 16.15 -0.69 -7.70
C THR A 55 16.93 -1.66 -6.83
N LYS A 56 18.23 -1.81 -7.07
CA LYS A 56 19.11 -2.63 -6.22
C LYS A 56 19.07 -2.13 -4.77
N ILE A 57 18.89 -3.04 -3.82
CA ILE A 57 18.78 -2.76 -2.39
C ILE A 57 19.89 -3.50 -1.63
N ASN A 58 20.59 -2.75 -0.79
CA ASN A 58 21.47 -3.31 0.22
C ASN A 58 20.70 -3.43 1.55
N PHE A 59 20.40 -4.64 1.99
CA PHE A 59 19.66 -4.87 3.22
C PHE A 59 20.44 -4.46 4.49
N ASN A 60 21.77 -4.38 4.43
CA ASN A 60 22.60 -3.91 5.53
C ASN A 60 22.46 -2.39 5.77
N GLU A 61 21.98 -1.65 4.78
CA GLU A 61 21.72 -0.21 4.91
C GLU A 61 20.32 0.10 5.47
N LYS A 62 19.49 -0.93 5.70
CA LYS A 62 18.18 -0.76 6.33
C LYS A 62 18.33 -0.20 7.74
N LYS A 63 17.65 0.89 8.02
CA LYS A 63 17.65 1.56 9.31
C LYS A 63 16.46 1.10 10.14
N LYS A 64 16.54 1.24 11.45
CA LYS A 64 15.43 0.99 12.38
C LYS A 64 14.36 2.08 12.23
N ILE A 65 13.71 2.09 11.07
CA ILE A 65 12.69 3.07 10.68
C ILE A 65 11.38 2.34 10.36
N ILE A 66 10.31 2.86 10.96
CA ILE A 66 8.93 2.51 10.65
C ILE A 66 8.34 3.69 9.88
N SER A 67 7.77 3.47 8.71
CA SER A 67 7.20 4.55 7.89
C SER A 67 5.68 4.50 7.80
N PHE A 68 5.09 5.69 7.72
CA PHE A 68 3.74 5.94 7.24
C PHE A 68 3.84 6.99 6.12
N ILE A 69 3.21 6.74 4.98
CA ILE A 69 3.24 7.63 3.82
C ILE A 69 1.81 7.74 3.28
N GLY A 70 1.24 8.93 3.28
CA GLY A 70 -0.12 9.18 2.81
C GLY A 70 -0.77 10.37 3.51
N LYS A 71 -2.05 10.60 3.25
CA LYS A 71 -2.82 11.65 3.93
C LYS A 71 -2.88 11.37 5.43
N LEU A 72 -2.67 12.40 6.24
CA LEU A 72 -2.63 12.30 7.70
C LEU A 72 -4.04 12.33 8.32
N ASN A 73 -4.92 11.48 7.84
CA ASN A 73 -6.32 11.42 8.25
C ASN A 73 -6.75 10.05 8.77
N SER A 74 -7.92 10.02 9.37
CA SER A 74 -8.54 8.82 9.93
C SER A 74 -8.88 7.77 8.85
N ALA A 75 -9.25 8.20 7.65
CA ALA A 75 -9.53 7.29 6.54
C ALA A 75 -8.29 6.47 6.14
N LYS A 76 -7.09 7.07 6.18
CA LYS A 76 -5.81 6.39 5.95
C LYS A 76 -5.25 5.70 7.20
N GLY A 77 -5.93 5.82 8.34
CA GLY A 77 -5.55 5.18 9.60
C GLY A 77 -4.37 5.86 10.31
N TYR A 78 -4.09 7.14 10.01
CA TYR A 78 -2.99 7.85 10.65
C TYR A 78 -3.14 7.94 12.17
N ASP A 79 -4.37 8.10 12.67
CA ASP A 79 -4.68 8.07 14.10
C ASP A 79 -4.33 6.72 14.76
N LEU A 80 -4.56 5.60 14.06
CA LEU A 80 -4.20 4.26 14.55
C LEU A 80 -2.69 4.05 14.53
N PHE A 81 -2.04 4.48 13.43
CA PHE A 81 -0.60 4.44 13.32
C PHE A 81 0.06 5.24 14.44
N GLY A 82 -0.36 6.50 14.64
CA GLY A 82 0.21 7.37 15.68
C GLY A 82 0.07 6.78 17.09
N LYS A 83 -1.13 6.28 17.44
CA LYS A 83 -1.35 5.59 18.74
C LYS A 83 -0.45 4.37 18.91
N ALA A 84 -0.24 3.58 17.85
CA ALA A 84 0.69 2.45 17.89
C ALA A 84 2.15 2.91 18.05
N MET A 85 2.55 3.99 17.36
CA MET A 85 3.90 4.53 17.44
C MET A 85 4.22 5.08 18.82
N MET A 86 3.29 5.72 19.53
CA MET A 86 3.52 6.17 20.91
C MET A 86 3.97 5.01 21.80
N LYS A 87 3.35 3.84 21.69
CA LYS A 87 3.73 2.64 22.43
C LYS A 87 5.07 2.06 21.96
N ILE A 88 5.26 1.91 20.64
CA ILE A 88 6.49 1.35 20.05
C ILE A 88 7.71 2.19 20.39
N LEU A 89 7.65 3.50 20.22
CA LEU A 89 8.79 4.39 20.44
C LEU A 89 9.15 4.56 21.92
N SER A 90 8.18 4.40 22.82
CA SER A 90 8.43 4.34 24.27
C SER A 90 9.13 3.05 24.70
N GLU A 91 8.78 1.91 24.07
CA GLU A 91 9.39 0.61 24.38
C GLU A 91 10.74 0.41 23.65
N PHE A 92 10.84 0.82 22.39
CA PHE A 92 12.01 0.60 21.52
C PHE A 92 12.70 1.92 21.17
N LYS A 93 13.41 2.51 22.11
CA LYS A 93 14.02 3.85 22.05
C LYS A 93 15.00 4.06 20.90
N ASN A 94 15.54 2.99 20.29
CA ASN A 94 16.46 3.06 19.16
C ASN A 94 15.76 2.94 17.78
N TRP A 95 14.43 2.87 17.75
CA TRP A 95 13.63 2.96 16.55
C TRP A 95 13.11 4.38 16.33
N LYS A 96 12.86 4.71 15.06
CA LYS A 96 12.22 5.96 14.65
C LYS A 96 10.98 5.69 13.84
N ALA A 97 9.96 6.52 14.01
CA ALA A 97 8.83 6.58 13.10
C ALA A 97 9.00 7.80 12.21
N VAL A 98 8.86 7.63 10.90
CA VAL A 98 8.97 8.71 9.92
C VAL A 98 7.71 8.75 9.08
N VAL A 99 7.09 9.90 9.06
CA VAL A 99 5.80 10.16 8.41
C VAL A 99 6.01 11.15 7.28
N TYR A 100 5.44 10.85 6.12
CA TYR A 100 5.35 11.76 4.98
C TYR A 100 3.91 11.92 4.55
N GLY A 101 3.47 13.15 4.43
CA GLY A 101 2.13 13.53 4.01
C GLY A 101 1.58 14.67 4.83
N ASP A 102 0.41 15.12 4.44
CA ASP A 102 -0.35 16.18 5.10
C ASP A 102 -1.86 15.91 5.01
N GLU A 103 -2.64 16.61 5.78
CA GLU A 103 -4.10 16.68 5.66
C GLU A 103 -4.60 17.87 6.48
N PRO A 104 -4.78 19.03 5.85
CA PRO A 104 -5.17 20.25 6.57
C PRO A 104 -6.60 20.22 7.12
N ARG A 105 -7.42 19.26 6.69
CA ARG A 105 -8.82 19.13 7.11
C ARG A 105 -9.02 18.33 8.40
N GLU A 106 -8.00 17.58 8.82
CA GLU A 106 -8.04 16.80 10.08
C GLU A 106 -6.84 17.16 10.95
N ASN A 107 -7.09 17.52 12.20
CA ASN A 107 -6.02 17.85 13.16
C ASN A 107 -5.69 16.64 14.03
N ILE A 108 -4.96 15.67 13.45
CA ILE A 108 -4.46 14.50 14.17
C ILE A 108 -2.98 14.72 14.46
N SER A 109 -2.62 14.90 15.71
CA SER A 109 -1.28 15.23 16.14
C SER A 109 -0.73 14.21 17.15
N PHE A 110 0.53 13.84 16.99
CA PHE A 110 1.30 13.02 17.92
C PHE A 110 2.69 13.62 18.12
N GLN A 111 3.21 13.55 19.35
CA GLN A 111 4.52 14.08 19.68
C GLN A 111 5.37 13.02 20.38
N HIS A 112 6.55 12.76 19.85
CA HIS A 112 7.57 11.93 20.46
C HIS A 112 8.94 12.28 19.86
N LYS A 113 10.03 12.25 20.65
CA LYS A 113 11.39 12.61 20.18
C LYS A 113 11.89 11.79 18.99
N ASN A 114 11.36 10.58 18.81
CA ASN A 114 11.71 9.68 17.71
C ASN A 114 10.61 9.59 16.62
N LEU A 115 9.58 10.43 16.67
CA LEU A 115 8.59 10.61 15.62
C LEU A 115 8.93 11.84 14.81
N ILE A 116 9.11 11.66 13.50
CA ILE A 116 9.47 12.72 12.56
C ILE A 116 8.36 12.84 11.54
N ILE A 117 7.75 14.01 11.41
CA ILE A 117 6.68 14.30 10.45
C ILE A 117 7.22 15.32 9.46
N ASN A 118 7.25 14.98 8.17
CA ASN A 118 7.90 15.75 7.11
C ASN A 118 6.91 16.43 6.13
N GLY A 119 5.63 16.42 6.39
CA GLY A 119 4.66 17.01 5.46
C GLY A 119 4.71 16.41 4.04
N TYR A 120 4.18 17.18 3.06
CA TYR A 120 4.23 16.80 1.65
C TYR A 120 5.68 16.75 1.12
N THR A 121 5.99 15.71 0.36
CA THR A 121 7.34 15.50 -0.16
C THR A 121 7.28 14.93 -1.58
N LYS A 122 8.19 15.37 -2.45
CA LYS A 122 8.30 14.90 -3.83
C LYS A 122 8.49 13.37 -3.87
N HIS A 123 7.78 12.71 -4.79
CA HIS A 123 7.72 11.25 -4.91
C HIS A 123 9.10 10.57 -4.98
N GLU A 124 10.03 11.15 -5.74
CA GLU A 124 11.39 10.61 -5.86
C GLU A 124 12.14 10.55 -4.51
N LYS A 125 11.99 11.57 -3.67
CA LYS A 125 12.56 11.58 -2.32
C LYS A 125 11.95 10.48 -1.45
N ILE A 126 10.65 10.22 -1.60
CA ILE A 126 9.96 9.12 -0.91
C ILE A 126 10.53 7.77 -1.35
N LEU A 127 10.71 7.55 -2.66
CA LEU A 127 11.27 6.31 -3.17
C LEU A 127 12.71 6.07 -2.66
N ASN A 128 13.53 7.11 -2.60
CA ASN A 128 14.89 7.03 -2.06
C ASN A 128 14.89 6.79 -0.54
N PHE A 129 13.97 7.40 0.19
CA PHE A 129 13.78 7.17 1.62
C PHE A 129 13.40 5.69 1.91
N LEU A 130 12.48 5.11 1.15
CA LEU A 130 12.01 3.74 1.31
C LEU A 130 13.13 2.69 1.21
N LYS A 131 14.22 2.98 0.50
CA LYS A 131 15.43 2.10 0.47
C LYS A 131 16.00 1.86 1.87
N LYS A 132 15.85 2.82 2.78
CA LYS A 132 16.38 2.77 4.15
C LYS A 132 15.34 2.30 5.20
N VAL A 133 14.07 2.17 4.82
CA VAL A 133 12.98 1.83 5.73
C VAL A 133 12.95 0.33 6.00
N SER A 134 12.88 -0.06 7.27
CA SER A 134 12.74 -1.47 7.67
C SER A 134 11.30 -1.96 7.64
N ILE A 135 10.36 -1.16 8.13
CA ILE A 135 8.93 -1.53 8.23
C ILE A 135 8.09 -0.40 7.64
N SER A 136 7.15 -0.73 6.75
CA SER A 136 6.19 0.22 6.20
C SER A 136 4.77 -0.19 6.59
N VAL A 137 3.96 0.76 7.07
CA VAL A 137 2.60 0.50 7.52
C VAL A 137 1.60 1.25 6.64
N VAL A 138 0.63 0.53 6.08
CA VAL A 138 -0.48 1.08 5.29
C VAL A 138 -1.79 0.55 5.88
N CYS A 139 -2.29 1.23 6.91
CA CYS A 139 -3.40 0.79 7.74
C CYS A 139 -4.73 1.50 7.41
N SER A 140 -4.99 1.72 6.12
CA SER A 140 -6.18 2.40 5.64
C SER A 140 -7.47 1.72 6.12
N ARG A 141 -8.43 2.52 6.58
CA ARG A 141 -9.84 2.11 6.74
C ARG A 141 -10.60 2.24 5.43
N TRP A 142 -10.10 3.10 4.55
CA TRP A 142 -10.64 3.31 3.23
C TRP A 142 -10.38 2.11 2.32
N GLU A 143 -11.34 1.79 1.48
CA GLU A 143 -11.17 0.77 0.44
C GLU A 143 -10.25 1.32 -0.65
N GLU A 144 -8.97 0.96 -0.59
CA GLU A 144 -7.98 1.42 -1.56
C GLU A 144 -8.21 0.76 -2.92
N PRO A 145 -8.29 1.50 -4.02
CA PRO A 145 -8.40 0.88 -5.34
C PRO A 145 -7.22 -0.06 -5.66
N PHE A 146 -6.01 0.26 -5.16
CA PHE A 146 -4.83 -0.59 -5.27
C PHE A 146 -3.90 -0.42 -4.05
N GLY A 147 -3.19 0.71 -3.93
CA GLY A 147 -2.29 1.01 -2.83
C GLY A 147 -0.83 1.18 -3.23
N ARG A 148 -0.51 2.29 -3.90
CA ARG A 148 0.86 2.57 -4.38
C ARG A 148 1.91 2.53 -3.30
N THR A 149 1.61 3.04 -2.12
CA THR A 149 2.57 3.11 -1.01
C THR A 149 3.07 1.72 -0.58
N SER A 150 2.17 0.73 -0.48
CA SER A 150 2.57 -0.65 -0.15
C SER A 150 3.38 -1.29 -1.26
N LEU A 151 3.01 -1.06 -2.53
CA LEU A 151 3.77 -1.49 -3.70
C LEU A 151 5.20 -0.92 -3.69
N GLU A 152 5.33 0.39 -3.50
CA GLU A 152 6.61 1.09 -3.47
C GLU A 152 7.50 0.65 -2.31
N ALA A 153 6.92 0.43 -1.13
CA ALA A 153 7.63 -0.10 0.03
C ALA A 153 8.14 -1.54 -0.20
N ALA A 154 7.31 -2.40 -0.79
CA ALA A 154 7.67 -3.77 -1.13
C ALA A 154 8.83 -3.82 -2.15
N SER A 155 8.76 -2.98 -3.22
CA SER A 155 9.81 -2.90 -4.26
C SER A 155 11.15 -2.41 -3.72
N ARG A 156 11.18 -1.74 -2.56
CA ARG A 156 12.39 -1.29 -1.84
C ARG A 156 12.74 -2.19 -0.66
N GLY A 157 12.12 -3.36 -0.53
CA GLY A 157 12.46 -4.35 0.49
C GLY A 157 12.14 -3.89 1.91
N SER A 158 11.05 -3.17 2.12
CA SER A 158 10.49 -3.00 3.47
C SER A 158 9.66 -4.23 3.86
N ALA A 159 9.62 -4.58 5.14
CA ALA A 159 8.56 -5.43 5.65
C ALA A 159 7.26 -4.61 5.66
N VAL A 160 6.28 -5.04 4.90
CA VAL A 160 5.04 -4.27 4.67
C VAL A 160 3.91 -4.83 5.53
N ILE A 161 3.28 -3.97 6.31
CA ILE A 161 2.08 -4.26 7.10
C ILE A 161 0.91 -3.50 6.49
N ILE A 162 -0.16 -4.20 6.13
CA ILE A 162 -1.33 -3.60 5.46
C ILE A 162 -2.64 -3.98 6.15
N SER A 163 -3.64 -3.13 6.00
CA SER A 163 -5.02 -3.52 6.27
C SER A 163 -5.59 -4.35 5.11
N ASN A 164 -6.59 -5.19 5.40
CA ASN A 164 -7.34 -5.94 4.38
C ASN A 164 -8.46 -5.04 3.82
N ARG A 165 -8.09 -4.02 3.01
CA ARG A 165 -9.02 -3.05 2.43
C ARG A 165 -8.76 -2.85 0.95
N GLY A 166 -9.83 -3.03 0.16
CA GLY A 166 -9.77 -2.85 -1.29
C GLY A 166 -8.73 -3.73 -1.96
N GLY A 167 -7.98 -3.13 -2.87
CA GLY A 167 -6.87 -3.76 -3.60
C GLY A 167 -5.54 -3.81 -2.84
N LEU A 168 -5.45 -3.35 -1.57
CA LEU A 168 -4.20 -3.41 -0.81
C LEU A 168 -3.56 -4.80 -0.77
N PRO A 169 -4.30 -5.90 -0.54
CA PRO A 169 -3.72 -7.24 -0.52
C PRO A 169 -3.12 -7.68 -1.87
N GLU A 170 -3.50 -7.04 -2.97
CA GLU A 170 -3.01 -7.35 -4.30
C GLU A 170 -1.64 -6.69 -4.61
N THR A 171 -1.19 -5.75 -3.79
CA THR A 171 0.05 -4.98 -4.01
C THR A 171 1.32 -5.79 -3.78
N THR A 172 1.27 -6.80 -2.92
CA THR A 172 2.36 -7.73 -2.64
C THR A 172 1.87 -9.01 -1.98
N ASN A 173 2.35 -10.15 -2.46
CA ASN A 173 2.05 -11.47 -1.89
C ASN A 173 2.81 -11.75 -0.58
N SER A 174 3.52 -10.78 -0.04
CA SER A 174 4.41 -10.95 1.11
C SER A 174 4.17 -9.93 2.21
N ALA A 175 3.03 -9.22 2.16
CA ALA A 175 2.63 -8.33 3.24
C ALA A 175 2.13 -9.10 4.47
N ILE A 176 2.27 -8.48 5.63
CA ILE A 176 1.57 -8.88 6.84
C ILE A 176 0.22 -8.18 6.83
N ILE A 177 -0.85 -8.95 6.72
CA ILE A 177 -2.22 -8.43 6.71
C ILE A 177 -2.71 -8.34 8.14
N LEU A 178 -3.13 -7.15 8.58
CA LEU A 178 -3.72 -6.93 9.90
C LEU A 178 -5.02 -7.73 10.05
N LYS A 179 -5.15 -8.46 11.14
CA LYS A 179 -6.39 -9.18 11.49
C LYS A 179 -7.51 -8.21 11.82
N GLU A 180 -7.16 -7.12 12.48
CA GLU A 180 -8.04 -6.01 12.85
C GLU A 180 -7.39 -4.67 12.48
N ILE A 181 -8.19 -3.73 12.05
CA ILE A 181 -7.71 -2.37 11.79
C ILE A 181 -7.74 -1.59 13.10
N SER A 182 -6.79 -1.87 13.97
CA SER A 182 -6.66 -1.26 15.29
C SER A 182 -5.20 -0.88 15.61
N SER A 183 -5.04 0.15 16.44
CA SER A 183 -3.70 0.57 16.90
C SER A 183 -2.98 -0.53 17.69
N ASN A 184 -3.74 -1.38 18.37
CA ASN A 184 -3.18 -2.48 19.14
C ASN A 184 -2.64 -3.60 18.23
N GLU A 185 -3.35 -3.92 17.15
CA GLU A 185 -2.88 -4.92 16.19
C GLU A 185 -1.65 -4.41 15.42
N ILE A 186 -1.63 -3.14 15.01
CA ILE A 186 -0.45 -2.50 14.42
C ILE A 186 0.75 -2.59 15.37
N TYR A 187 0.55 -2.23 16.65
CA TYR A 187 1.60 -2.35 17.67
C TYR A 187 2.10 -3.78 17.80
N LYS A 188 1.21 -4.77 17.91
CA LYS A 188 1.58 -6.20 18.05
C LYS A 188 2.43 -6.69 16.88
N GLU A 189 2.01 -6.41 15.64
CA GLU A 189 2.71 -6.88 14.45
C GLU A 189 4.09 -6.22 14.31
N ILE A 190 4.20 -4.92 14.56
CA ILE A 190 5.49 -4.21 14.56
C ILE A 190 6.41 -4.76 15.66
N LYS A 191 5.89 -4.96 16.86
CA LYS A 191 6.67 -5.53 17.99
C LYS A 191 7.22 -6.92 17.69
N LYS A 192 6.43 -7.78 17.04
CA LYS A 192 6.89 -9.11 16.58
C LYS A 192 8.08 -9.01 15.63
N LEU A 193 8.04 -8.05 14.69
CA LEU A 193 9.13 -7.83 13.72
C LEU A 193 10.38 -7.24 14.41
N ILE A 194 10.22 -6.30 15.34
CA ILE A 194 11.34 -5.67 16.05
C ILE A 194 12.07 -6.70 16.93
N ARG A 195 11.32 -7.56 17.60
CA ARG A 195 11.88 -8.58 18.50
C ARG A 195 12.52 -9.77 17.77
N ASN A 196 12.14 -10.01 16.54
CA ASN A 196 12.68 -11.10 15.73
C ASN A 196 13.32 -10.56 14.44
N LYS A 197 14.64 -10.34 14.48
CA LYS A 197 15.42 -9.82 13.35
C LYS A 197 15.39 -10.72 12.12
N GLU A 198 15.38 -12.06 12.31
CA GLU A 198 15.32 -13.02 11.21
C GLU A 198 13.97 -12.93 10.49
N LYS A 199 12.88 -12.85 11.26
CA LYS A 199 11.54 -12.65 10.71
C LYS A 199 11.41 -11.32 9.96
N LEU A 200 11.96 -10.24 10.52
CA LEU A 200 12.00 -8.93 9.85
C LEU A 200 12.75 -9.04 8.52
N LEU A 201 13.96 -9.58 8.51
CA LEU A 201 14.78 -9.76 7.32
C LEU A 201 14.10 -10.68 6.30
N TYR A 202 13.45 -11.74 6.76
CA TYR A 202 12.67 -12.63 5.90
C TYR A 202 11.59 -11.87 5.12
N PHE A 203 10.75 -11.06 5.79
CA PHE A 203 9.71 -10.29 5.12
C PHE A 203 10.29 -9.21 4.20
N GLN A 204 11.37 -8.56 4.58
CA GLN A 204 12.08 -7.60 3.74
C GLN A 204 12.57 -8.23 2.44
N LYS A 205 13.29 -9.35 2.53
CA LYS A 205 13.81 -10.08 1.37
C LYS A 205 12.70 -10.67 0.51
N LYS A 206 11.65 -11.21 1.14
CA LYS A 206 10.52 -11.82 0.44
C LYS A 206 9.75 -10.79 -0.38
N ASN A 207 9.43 -9.60 0.20
CA ASN A 207 8.80 -8.51 -0.53
C ASN A 207 9.64 -8.09 -1.74
N TYR A 208 10.94 -7.91 -1.56
CA TYR A 208 11.83 -7.49 -2.64
C TYR A 208 12.00 -8.55 -3.73
N ARG A 209 12.20 -9.81 -3.36
CA ARG A 209 12.39 -10.92 -4.32
C ARG A 209 11.15 -11.20 -5.14
N ASN A 210 9.99 -11.20 -4.49
CA ASN A 210 8.70 -11.51 -5.11
C ASN A 210 8.08 -10.31 -5.84
N PHE A 211 8.72 -9.15 -5.79
CA PHE A 211 8.25 -7.97 -6.50
C PHE A 211 8.39 -8.14 -8.01
N LYS A 212 7.27 -8.09 -8.73
CA LYS A 212 7.18 -8.24 -10.18
C LYS A 212 6.60 -7.04 -10.92
N PHE A 213 5.94 -6.11 -10.23
CA PHE A 213 5.22 -4.98 -10.84
C PHE A 213 6.15 -3.82 -11.21
N ASN A 214 7.27 -4.12 -11.91
CA ASN A 214 8.13 -3.08 -12.50
C ASN A 214 7.50 -2.50 -13.77
N HIS A 215 8.07 -1.42 -14.29
CA HIS A 215 7.51 -0.74 -15.45
C HIS A 215 7.50 -1.62 -16.69
N GLU A 216 8.55 -2.37 -16.95
CA GLU A 216 8.69 -3.28 -18.08
C GLU A 216 7.59 -4.35 -18.07
N TYR A 217 7.48 -5.11 -16.98
CA TYR A 217 6.42 -6.13 -16.82
C TYR A 217 5.00 -5.58 -17.03
N ILE A 218 4.74 -4.37 -16.52
CA ILE A 218 3.39 -3.77 -16.64
C ILE A 218 3.16 -3.22 -18.06
N SER A 219 4.20 -2.70 -18.74
CA SER A 219 4.10 -2.30 -20.15
C SER A 219 3.78 -3.49 -21.04
N ASP A 220 4.51 -4.59 -20.90
CA ASP A 220 4.26 -5.83 -21.65
C ASP A 220 2.83 -6.35 -21.41
N LEU A 221 2.36 -6.29 -20.17
CA LEU A 221 1.00 -6.71 -19.84
C LEU A 221 -0.05 -5.82 -20.52
N ILE A 222 0.16 -4.50 -20.58
CA ILE A 222 -0.73 -3.57 -21.27
C ILE A 222 -0.75 -3.85 -22.77
N ASP A 223 0.42 -4.06 -23.38
CA ASP A 223 0.53 -4.34 -24.81
C ASP A 223 -0.16 -5.66 -25.18
N ASN A 224 -0.02 -6.69 -24.36
CA ASN A 224 -0.76 -7.95 -24.54
C ASN A 224 -2.29 -7.72 -24.45
N ILE A 225 -2.78 -6.96 -23.46
CA ILE A 225 -4.20 -6.65 -23.33
C ILE A 225 -4.75 -5.87 -24.54
N ARG A 226 -3.92 -5.03 -25.18
CA ARG A 226 -4.31 -4.24 -26.36
C ARG A 226 -4.33 -5.08 -27.64
N SER A 227 -3.61 -6.20 -27.66
CA SER A 227 -3.50 -7.11 -28.82
C SER A 227 -4.61 -8.16 -28.84
N GLU A 228 -5.35 -8.35 -27.73
CA GLU A 228 -6.55 -9.20 -27.62
C GLU A 228 -7.80 -8.52 -28.20
#